data_6b9fa7ccc85d641a33a3295028c02c1a
#
_entry.id   6b9fa7ccc85d641a33a3295028c02c1a
#
_cell.length_a   1.000
_cell.length_b   1.000
_cell.length_c   1.000
_cell.angle_alpha   90.00
_cell.angle_beta   90.00
_cell.angle_gamma   90.00
#
_symmetry.space_group_name_H-M   'P 1'
#
loop_
_entity.id
_entity.type
_entity.pdbx_description
1 polymer ?
#
loop_
_entity_poly.entity_id
_entity_poly.type
_entity_poly.pdbx_seq_one_letter_code
_entity_poly.pdbx_strand_id
1 'polypeptide(L)'
;MNYDLLDTLFQAYFDVRKGKRNTVNQLRYELNMEHELLELYDDIVSRRYNPSRSICFLLTELEIKREIFGANFRDRIVHRLIHDQIAPLFERTFIADSYSCRKGMGTLYAIRRLDHHIRSCSRNYSRPCWVLKLDVQGYFFSIDRKILYAMLRSYLERHWTAYCAAQPAGRYMLDSELLFYLLERVIFHDATQNCIVRGSRKVWADFPPSKSLFHAAPDCGLPIGNLTSQLFSNIYMDRFDQWM
;
A
#
# COMPACT_ATOMS: atom_id res chain seq x y z
N MET A 1 -8.55 -22.66 -17.40
CA MET A 1 -8.69 -21.26 -16.96
C MET A 1 -9.34 -21.27 -15.58
N ASN A 2 -8.77 -20.59 -14.60
CA ASN A 2 -9.39 -20.46 -13.28
C ASN A 2 -10.33 -19.24 -13.31
N TYR A 3 -11.61 -19.50 -13.54
CA TYR A 3 -12.63 -18.45 -13.68
C TYR A 3 -12.73 -17.61 -12.40
N ASP A 4 -12.54 -18.17 -11.23
CA ASP A 4 -12.65 -17.45 -9.95
C ASP A 4 -11.55 -16.37 -9.80
N LEU A 5 -10.32 -16.65 -10.25
CA LEU A 5 -9.25 -15.66 -10.27
C LEU A 5 -9.54 -14.56 -11.29
N LEU A 6 -10.04 -14.94 -12.46
CA LEU A 6 -10.39 -13.97 -13.51
C LEU A 6 -11.50 -13.02 -13.02
N ASP A 7 -12.56 -13.54 -12.44
CA ASP A 7 -13.66 -12.76 -11.85
C ASP A 7 -13.15 -11.82 -10.76
N THR A 8 -12.21 -12.29 -9.94
CA THR A 8 -11.57 -11.46 -8.90
C THR A 8 -10.73 -10.31 -9.50
N LEU A 9 -10.05 -10.56 -10.63
CA LEU A 9 -9.34 -9.51 -11.38
C LEU A 9 -10.30 -8.47 -11.99
N PHE A 10 -11.42 -8.92 -12.55
CA PHE A 10 -12.47 -8.00 -13.03
C PHE A 10 -13.02 -7.15 -11.88
N GLN A 11 -13.27 -7.74 -10.71
CA GLN A 11 -13.74 -6.99 -9.55
C GLN A 11 -12.70 -5.96 -9.09
N ALA A 12 -11.41 -6.35 -9.02
CA ALA A 12 -10.31 -5.47 -8.69
C ALA A 12 -10.19 -4.30 -9.70
N TYR A 13 -10.36 -4.58 -11.00
CA TYR A 13 -10.41 -3.55 -12.04
C TYR A 13 -11.52 -2.54 -11.78
N PHE A 14 -12.77 -3.00 -11.56
CA PHE A 14 -13.89 -2.09 -11.31
C PHE A 14 -13.66 -1.23 -10.05
N ASP A 15 -13.05 -1.77 -9.02
CA ASP A 15 -12.76 -1.03 -7.79
C ASP A 15 -11.64 0.01 -7.98
N VAL A 16 -10.59 -0.32 -8.73
CA VAL A 16 -9.55 0.64 -9.11
C VAL A 16 -10.11 1.76 -9.98
N ARG A 17 -10.96 1.40 -10.93
CA ARG A 17 -11.63 2.34 -11.86
C ARG A 17 -12.42 3.41 -11.13
N LYS A 18 -13.15 3.06 -10.07
CA LYS A 18 -13.98 4.01 -9.29
C LYS A 18 -13.18 5.24 -8.83
N GLY A 19 -11.91 5.05 -8.43
CA GLY A 19 -11.05 6.12 -7.92
C GLY A 19 -10.14 6.79 -8.95
N LYS A 20 -10.17 6.35 -10.23
CA LYS A 20 -9.20 6.80 -11.25
C LYS A 20 -9.83 7.12 -12.61
N ARG A 21 -11.12 7.41 -12.65
CA ARG A 21 -11.83 7.79 -13.88
C ARG A 21 -11.17 8.99 -14.56
N ASN A 22 -11.13 8.96 -15.89
CA ASN A 22 -10.61 10.03 -16.74
C ASN A 22 -9.09 10.26 -16.68
N THR A 23 -8.32 9.35 -16.11
CA THR A 23 -6.86 9.39 -16.27
C THR A 23 -6.44 8.75 -17.60
N VAL A 24 -5.41 9.30 -18.25
CA VAL A 24 -4.95 8.78 -19.56
C VAL A 24 -4.61 7.29 -19.51
N ASN A 25 -3.97 6.82 -18.43
CA ASN A 25 -3.61 5.42 -18.29
C ASN A 25 -4.85 4.52 -18.14
N GLN A 26 -5.85 4.98 -17.40
CA GLN A 26 -7.09 4.26 -17.22
C GLN A 26 -7.88 4.20 -18.55
N LEU A 27 -8.01 5.33 -19.25
CA LEU A 27 -8.72 5.36 -20.53
C LEU A 27 -8.05 4.46 -21.59
N ARG A 28 -6.72 4.44 -21.67
CA ARG A 28 -5.99 3.53 -22.56
C ARG A 28 -6.25 2.06 -22.24
N TYR A 29 -6.24 1.71 -20.97
CA TYR A 29 -6.53 0.35 -20.52
C TYR A 29 -7.97 -0.06 -20.86
N GLU A 30 -8.93 0.86 -20.72
CA GLU A 30 -10.34 0.59 -21.03
C GLU A 30 -10.63 0.35 -22.50
N LEU A 31 -9.83 0.89 -23.41
CA LEU A 31 -10.02 0.66 -24.86
C LEU A 31 -9.97 -0.82 -25.24
N ASN A 32 -9.15 -1.62 -24.50
CA ASN A 32 -8.98 -3.05 -24.74
C ASN A 32 -9.05 -3.84 -23.41
N MET A 33 -9.92 -3.44 -22.50
CA MET A 33 -9.97 -3.89 -21.10
C MET A 33 -10.03 -5.41 -20.96
N GLU A 34 -10.85 -6.07 -21.76
CA GLU A 34 -10.99 -7.53 -21.69
C GLU A 34 -9.69 -8.24 -22.07
N HIS A 35 -9.05 -7.81 -23.15
CA HIS A 35 -7.77 -8.35 -23.59
C HIS A 35 -6.67 -8.10 -22.58
N GLU A 36 -6.55 -6.87 -22.08
CA GLU A 36 -5.58 -6.48 -21.05
C GLU A 36 -5.74 -7.28 -19.75
N LEU A 37 -6.99 -7.56 -19.34
CA LEU A 37 -7.26 -8.39 -18.17
C LEU A 37 -6.93 -9.87 -18.39
N LEU A 38 -7.18 -10.40 -19.59
CA LEU A 38 -6.81 -11.75 -19.95
C LEU A 38 -5.27 -11.91 -20.02
N GLU A 39 -4.56 -10.94 -20.61
CA GLU A 39 -3.08 -10.94 -20.58
C GLU A 39 -2.54 -10.85 -19.16
N LEU A 40 -3.13 -9.99 -18.31
CA LEU A 40 -2.75 -9.89 -16.90
C LEU A 40 -2.97 -11.21 -16.16
N TYR A 41 -4.12 -11.86 -16.40
CA TYR A 41 -4.42 -13.18 -15.85
C TYR A 41 -3.36 -14.21 -16.26
N ASP A 42 -3.06 -14.30 -17.56
CA ASP A 42 -2.08 -15.24 -18.09
C ASP A 42 -0.68 -15.00 -17.52
N ASP A 43 -0.29 -13.74 -17.37
CA ASP A 43 0.98 -13.37 -16.77
C ASP A 43 1.06 -13.75 -15.28
N ILE A 44 -0.03 -13.59 -14.54
CA ILE A 44 -0.11 -13.97 -13.13
C ILE A 44 -0.02 -15.48 -12.97
N VAL A 45 -0.86 -16.23 -13.69
CA VAL A 45 -0.94 -17.69 -13.59
C VAL A 45 0.38 -18.36 -14.03
N SER A 46 0.98 -17.84 -15.10
CA SER A 46 2.27 -18.37 -15.61
C SER A 46 3.51 -17.83 -14.89
N ARG A 47 3.34 -17.06 -13.81
CA ARG A 47 4.44 -16.45 -13.05
C ARG A 47 5.34 -15.52 -13.90
N ARG A 48 4.80 -14.92 -14.95
CA ARG A 48 5.50 -13.93 -15.80
C ARG A 48 5.20 -12.48 -15.43
N TYR A 49 4.23 -12.24 -14.52
CA TYR A 49 3.90 -10.90 -14.10
C TYR A 49 5.14 -10.13 -13.63
N ASN A 50 5.33 -8.97 -14.21
CA ASN A 50 6.34 -8.00 -13.80
C ASN A 50 5.71 -6.61 -13.79
N PRO A 51 5.90 -5.81 -12.72
CA PRO A 51 5.36 -4.46 -12.66
C PRO A 51 5.87 -3.58 -13.80
N SER A 52 4.98 -2.78 -14.34
CA SER A 52 5.28 -1.84 -15.43
C SER A 52 5.97 -0.58 -14.91
N ARG A 53 6.39 0.29 -15.82
CA ARG A 53 7.01 1.59 -15.48
C ARG A 53 6.08 2.45 -14.65
N SER A 54 6.57 2.94 -13.53
CA SER A 54 5.87 3.92 -12.68
C SER A 54 5.91 5.32 -13.29
N ILE A 55 4.93 6.14 -12.92
CA ILE A 55 4.93 7.58 -13.23
C ILE A 55 5.31 8.32 -11.95
N CYS A 56 6.45 9.03 -11.99
CA CYS A 56 6.94 9.82 -10.88
C CYS A 56 6.59 11.30 -11.08
N PHE A 57 6.05 11.95 -10.05
CA PHE A 57 5.76 13.38 -10.05
C PHE A 57 5.78 13.95 -8.63
N LEU A 58 5.99 15.26 -8.52
CA LEU A 58 5.85 15.95 -7.24
C LEU A 58 4.43 16.47 -7.07
N LEU A 59 3.81 16.09 -5.96
CA LEU A 59 2.57 16.68 -5.48
C LEU A 59 2.91 17.80 -4.50
N THR A 60 2.42 19.01 -4.76
CA THR A 60 2.58 20.15 -3.86
C THR A 60 1.24 20.49 -3.24
N GLU A 61 1.10 20.25 -1.95
CA GLU A 61 -0.09 20.61 -1.17
C GLU A 61 0.35 21.45 0.03
N LEU A 62 -0.21 22.65 0.18
CA LEU A 62 0.05 23.53 1.32
C LEU A 62 1.56 23.66 1.62
N GLU A 63 2.36 23.96 0.60
CA GLU A 63 3.83 24.11 0.68
C GLU A 63 4.62 22.81 0.94
N ILE A 64 3.95 21.70 1.20
CA ILE A 64 4.62 20.40 1.36
C ILE A 64 4.72 19.71 0.00
N LYS A 65 5.96 19.49 -0.46
CA LYS A 65 6.23 18.69 -1.65
C LYS A 65 6.36 17.22 -1.26
N ARG A 66 5.66 16.35 -2.00
CA ARG A 66 5.75 14.88 -1.85
C ARG A 66 6.06 14.25 -3.19
N GLU A 67 7.05 13.37 -3.22
CA GLU A 67 7.36 12.54 -4.38
C GLU A 67 6.39 11.37 -4.44
N ILE A 68 5.67 11.26 -5.56
CA ILE A 68 4.65 10.22 -5.79
C ILE A 68 5.09 9.31 -6.93
N PHE A 69 5.09 8.03 -6.69
CA PHE A 69 5.28 7.00 -7.72
C PHE A 69 3.94 6.29 -7.99
N GLY A 70 3.25 6.75 -8.99
CA GLY A 70 2.00 6.12 -9.41
C GLY A 70 2.27 4.89 -10.25
N ALA A 71 1.84 3.73 -9.80
CA ALA A 71 1.86 2.52 -10.61
C ALA A 71 0.98 2.66 -11.87
N ASN A 72 1.32 1.92 -12.94
CA ASN A 72 0.49 1.80 -14.12
C ASN A 72 -0.90 1.25 -13.74
N PHE A 73 -1.92 1.52 -14.56
CA PHE A 73 -3.29 1.09 -14.24
C PHE A 73 -3.40 -0.44 -14.11
N ARG A 74 -2.71 -1.19 -14.97
CA ARG A 74 -2.56 -2.65 -14.89
C ARG A 74 -2.03 -3.10 -13.53
N ASP A 75 -0.97 -2.48 -13.05
CA ASP A 75 -0.33 -2.84 -11.78
C ASP A 75 -1.19 -2.45 -10.58
N ARG A 76 -2.01 -1.38 -10.69
CA ARG A 76 -2.97 -1.03 -9.64
C ARG A 76 -4.03 -2.11 -9.43
N ILE A 77 -4.39 -2.87 -10.46
CA ILE A 77 -5.28 -4.03 -10.34
C ILE A 77 -4.61 -5.10 -9.48
N VAL A 78 -3.32 -5.37 -9.68
CA VAL A 78 -2.55 -6.31 -8.86
C VAL A 78 -2.39 -5.81 -7.43
N HIS A 79 -2.09 -4.54 -7.23
CA HIS A 79 -2.06 -3.92 -5.89
C HIS A 79 -3.42 -4.07 -5.18
N ARG A 80 -4.51 -3.90 -5.91
CA ARG A 80 -5.87 -4.07 -5.37
C ARG A 80 -6.14 -5.52 -5.03
N LEU A 81 -5.82 -6.46 -5.93
CA LEU A 81 -5.94 -7.89 -5.68
C LEU A 81 -5.21 -8.29 -4.39
N ILE A 82 -3.92 -7.97 -4.27
CA ILE A 82 -3.13 -8.28 -3.07
C ILE A 82 -3.76 -7.66 -1.83
N HIS A 83 -4.08 -6.37 -1.88
CA HIS A 83 -4.66 -5.65 -0.74
C HIS A 83 -5.93 -6.32 -0.24
N ASP A 84 -6.88 -6.64 -1.13
CA ASP A 84 -8.18 -7.20 -0.75
C ASP A 84 -8.07 -8.62 -0.20
N GLN A 85 -7.01 -9.34 -0.57
CA GLN A 85 -6.71 -10.66 -0.04
C GLN A 85 -6.16 -10.59 1.39
N ILE A 86 -5.20 -9.71 1.67
CA ILE A 86 -4.46 -9.73 2.93
C ILE A 86 -4.89 -8.67 3.94
N ALA A 87 -5.40 -7.50 3.52
CA ALA A 87 -5.73 -6.41 4.42
C ALA A 87 -6.70 -6.82 5.55
N PRO A 88 -7.78 -7.56 5.30
CA PRO A 88 -8.70 -7.94 6.38
C PRO A 88 -8.07 -8.86 7.44
N LEU A 89 -7.02 -9.60 7.08
CA LEU A 89 -6.27 -10.42 8.02
C LEU A 89 -5.38 -9.57 8.92
N PHE A 90 -4.64 -8.61 8.34
CA PHE A 90 -3.76 -7.71 9.09
C PHE A 90 -4.51 -6.63 9.88
N GLU A 91 -5.68 -6.18 9.41
CA GLU A 91 -6.52 -5.23 10.15
C GLU A 91 -6.89 -5.72 11.57
N ARG A 92 -6.88 -7.02 11.80
CA ARG A 92 -7.15 -7.64 13.12
C ARG A 92 -5.97 -7.56 14.08
N THR A 93 -4.75 -7.32 13.57
CA THR A 93 -3.54 -7.22 14.41
C THR A 93 -3.28 -5.81 14.88
N PHE A 94 -3.68 -4.82 14.11
CA PHE A 94 -3.39 -3.43 14.42
C PHE A 94 -4.07 -2.96 15.71
N ILE A 95 -3.32 -2.22 16.54
CA ILE A 95 -3.88 -1.60 17.73
C ILE A 95 -5.05 -0.66 17.38
N ALA A 96 -5.92 -0.43 18.35
CA ALA A 96 -7.11 0.43 18.17
C ALA A 96 -6.75 1.88 17.78
N ASP A 97 -5.58 2.35 18.21
CA ASP A 97 -5.12 3.71 17.99
C ASP A 97 -4.13 3.85 16.81
N SER A 98 -4.05 2.87 15.92
CA SER A 98 -3.42 2.98 14.60
C SER A 98 -4.46 3.46 13.58
N TYR A 99 -4.28 4.64 12.99
CA TYR A 99 -5.33 5.31 12.19
C TYR A 99 -5.00 5.46 10.72
N SER A 100 -3.73 5.39 10.35
CA SER A 100 -3.28 5.72 8.99
C SER A 100 -3.88 4.78 7.95
N CYS A 101 -4.51 5.35 6.93
CA CYS A 101 -5.04 4.62 5.77
C CYS A 101 -6.02 3.47 6.10
N ARG A 102 -6.64 3.49 7.27
CA ARG A 102 -7.65 2.51 7.70
C ARG A 102 -9.06 3.03 7.50
N LYS A 103 -9.96 2.16 7.04
CA LYS A 103 -11.36 2.52 6.77
C LYS A 103 -12.08 2.93 8.06
N GLY A 104 -12.72 4.10 8.05
CA GLY A 104 -13.43 4.64 9.21
C GLY A 104 -12.53 5.28 10.27
N MET A 105 -11.21 5.24 10.12
CA MET A 105 -10.22 5.77 11.06
C MET A 105 -9.43 6.92 10.43
N GLY A 106 -10.10 8.02 10.09
CA GLY A 106 -9.46 9.21 9.54
C GLY A 106 -8.99 10.20 10.61
N THR A 107 -8.44 11.32 10.16
CA THR A 107 -7.90 12.40 11.02
C THR A 107 -8.86 12.83 12.14
N LEU A 108 -10.14 12.98 11.83
CA LEU A 108 -11.14 13.37 12.84
C LEU A 108 -11.32 12.30 13.93
N TYR A 109 -11.27 11.03 13.56
CA TYR A 109 -11.30 9.93 14.51
C TYR A 109 -10.07 9.96 15.44
N ALA A 110 -8.88 10.14 14.86
CA ALA A 110 -7.63 10.26 15.61
C ALA A 110 -7.65 11.43 16.60
N ILE A 111 -8.16 12.60 16.19
CA ILE A 111 -8.30 13.78 17.07
C ILE A 111 -9.24 13.47 18.26
N ARG A 112 -10.38 12.83 18.01
CA ARG A 112 -11.33 12.45 19.07
C ARG A 112 -10.71 11.45 20.06
N ARG A 113 -9.93 10.50 19.57
CA ARG A 113 -9.21 9.55 20.41
C ARG A 113 -8.14 10.23 21.26
N LEU A 114 -7.36 11.13 20.66
CA LEU A 114 -6.36 11.91 21.39
C LEU A 114 -7.01 12.77 22.49
N ASP A 115 -8.11 13.47 22.21
CA ASP A 115 -8.86 14.23 23.22
C ASP A 115 -9.34 13.32 24.36
N HIS A 116 -9.88 12.15 24.03
CA HIS A 116 -10.26 11.16 25.03
C HIS A 116 -9.08 10.75 25.94
N HIS A 117 -7.92 10.45 25.35
CA HIS A 117 -6.74 10.06 26.13
C HIS A 117 -6.21 11.20 27.01
N ILE A 118 -6.19 12.44 26.49
CA ILE A 118 -5.80 13.62 27.25
C ILE A 118 -6.74 13.81 28.45
N ARG A 119 -8.06 13.75 28.25
CA ARG A 119 -9.06 13.87 29.31
C ARG A 119 -8.91 12.77 30.37
N SER A 120 -8.73 11.54 29.93
CA SER A 120 -8.52 10.41 30.83
C SER A 120 -7.25 10.59 31.67
N CYS A 121 -6.13 10.88 31.02
CA CYS A 121 -4.82 11.05 31.68
C CYS A 121 -4.79 12.25 32.62
N SER A 122 -5.39 13.38 32.23
CA SER A 122 -5.45 14.62 33.02
C SER A 122 -6.57 14.66 34.05
N ARG A 123 -7.41 13.63 34.17
CA ARG A 123 -8.64 13.65 34.95
C ARG A 123 -9.50 14.87 34.62
N ASN A 124 -9.87 14.99 33.36
CA ASN A 124 -10.61 16.14 32.83
C ASN A 124 -9.90 17.49 33.10
N TYR A 125 -8.60 17.54 32.76
CA TYR A 125 -7.75 18.74 32.89
C TYR A 125 -7.53 19.20 34.33
N SER A 126 -7.79 18.36 35.34
CA SER A 126 -7.56 18.68 36.74
C SER A 126 -6.13 18.48 37.21
N ARG A 127 -5.31 17.80 36.42
CA ARG A 127 -3.88 17.59 36.65
C ARG A 127 -3.06 17.69 35.36
N PRO A 128 -1.74 17.98 35.46
CA PRO A 128 -0.85 18.01 34.30
C PRO A 128 -0.87 16.70 33.53
N CYS A 129 -0.83 16.81 32.19
CA CYS A 129 -0.71 15.71 31.25
C CYS A 129 0.36 16.08 30.21
N TRP A 130 1.20 15.13 29.87
CA TRP A 130 2.27 15.33 28.91
C TRP A 130 1.99 14.53 27.65
N VAL A 131 2.14 15.17 26.48
CA VAL A 131 1.97 14.54 25.18
C VAL A 131 3.32 14.51 24.48
N LEU A 132 3.84 13.31 24.23
CA LEU A 132 5.06 13.12 23.44
C LEU A 132 4.66 12.94 21.97
N LYS A 133 5.14 13.86 21.12
CA LYS A 133 4.97 13.76 19.67
C LYS A 133 6.29 13.32 19.03
N LEU A 134 6.26 12.17 18.39
CA LEU A 134 7.39 11.62 17.64
C LEU A 134 7.08 11.63 16.13
N ASP A 135 8.12 11.70 15.31
CA ASP A 135 8.02 11.58 13.85
C ASP A 135 9.23 10.80 13.33
N VAL A 136 9.01 9.93 12.35
CA VAL A 136 10.08 9.15 11.71
C VAL A 136 10.47 9.86 10.41
N GLN A 137 11.67 10.42 10.39
CA GLN A 137 12.20 11.10 9.22
C GLN A 137 12.31 10.14 8.03
N GLY A 138 11.69 10.52 6.90
CA GLY A 138 11.78 9.74 5.67
C GLY A 138 11.20 8.33 5.77
N TYR A 139 10.19 8.12 6.59
CA TYR A 139 9.65 6.82 6.95
C TYR A 139 9.48 5.86 5.77
N PHE A 140 8.74 6.26 4.73
CA PHE A 140 8.52 5.42 3.55
C PHE A 140 9.80 5.04 2.81
N PHE A 141 10.81 5.89 2.84
CA PHE A 141 12.10 5.67 2.15
C PHE A 141 13.09 4.85 2.99
N SER A 142 12.81 4.70 4.30
CA SER A 142 13.64 3.95 5.24
C SER A 142 13.13 2.52 5.50
N ILE A 143 11.98 2.15 4.99
CA ILE A 143 11.43 0.79 5.16
C ILE A 143 12.33 -0.20 4.43
N ASP A 144 12.96 -1.12 5.19
CA ASP A 144 13.71 -2.24 4.63
C ASP A 144 12.76 -3.26 4.02
N ARG A 145 12.89 -3.49 2.72
CA ARG A 145 12.01 -4.38 1.94
C ARG A 145 12.18 -5.85 2.31
N LYS A 146 13.38 -6.27 2.74
CA LYS A 146 13.65 -7.64 3.18
C LYS A 146 13.00 -7.92 4.53
N ILE A 147 13.13 -6.98 5.47
CA ILE A 147 12.46 -7.07 6.78
C ILE A 147 10.95 -7.08 6.59
N LEU A 148 10.40 -6.16 5.79
CA LEU A 148 8.97 -6.12 5.48
C LEU A 148 8.48 -7.45 4.90
N TYR A 149 9.18 -7.99 3.89
CA TYR A 149 8.80 -9.25 3.27
C TYR A 149 8.88 -10.41 4.25
N ALA A 150 9.92 -10.47 5.09
CA ALA A 150 10.05 -11.50 6.11
C ALA A 150 8.92 -11.43 7.16
N MET A 151 8.51 -10.23 7.58
CA MET A 151 7.38 -10.03 8.49
C MET A 151 6.07 -10.54 7.87
N LEU A 152 5.77 -10.11 6.64
CA LEU A 152 4.60 -10.56 5.89
C LEU A 152 4.59 -12.06 5.72
N ARG A 153 5.68 -12.63 5.22
CA ARG A 153 5.81 -14.06 4.96
C ARG A 153 5.62 -14.88 6.23
N SER A 154 6.34 -14.56 7.31
CA SER A 154 6.23 -15.29 8.58
C SER A 154 4.82 -15.26 9.17
N TYR A 155 4.10 -14.15 9.03
CA TYR A 155 2.73 -14.04 9.50
C TYR A 155 1.75 -14.83 8.62
N LEU A 156 1.86 -14.69 7.30
CA LEU A 156 1.01 -15.39 6.34
C LEU A 156 1.22 -16.90 6.37
N GLU A 157 2.46 -17.41 6.46
CA GLU A 157 2.73 -18.84 6.58
C GLU A 157 2.00 -19.49 7.78
N ARG A 158 1.85 -18.75 8.86
CA ARG A 158 1.16 -19.25 10.07
C ARG A 158 -0.35 -19.15 10.01
N HIS A 159 -0.89 -18.15 9.31
CA HIS A 159 -2.31 -17.81 9.45
C HIS A 159 -3.11 -17.93 8.15
N TRP A 160 -2.46 -17.98 6.97
CA TRP A 160 -3.13 -17.89 5.68
C TRP A 160 -4.09 -19.06 5.42
N THR A 161 -3.66 -20.29 5.64
CA THR A 161 -4.48 -21.47 5.39
C THR A 161 -5.76 -21.45 6.23
N ALA A 162 -5.64 -21.18 7.53
CA ALA A 162 -6.77 -21.07 8.43
C ALA A 162 -7.69 -19.88 8.06
N TYR A 163 -7.09 -18.76 7.67
CA TYR A 163 -7.84 -17.60 7.21
C TYR A 163 -8.62 -17.87 5.94
N CYS A 164 -8.04 -18.54 4.95
CA CYS A 164 -8.73 -18.94 3.72
C CYS A 164 -9.90 -19.90 4.00
N ALA A 165 -9.69 -20.89 4.86
CA ALA A 165 -10.73 -21.85 5.25
C ALA A 165 -11.93 -21.19 5.96
N ALA A 166 -11.72 -20.07 6.63
CA ALA A 166 -12.76 -19.32 7.33
C ALA A 166 -13.53 -18.32 6.42
N GLN A 167 -13.17 -18.21 5.14
CA GLN A 167 -13.87 -17.29 4.23
C GLN A 167 -15.24 -17.86 3.80
N PRO A 168 -16.21 -16.98 3.50
CA PRO A 168 -17.50 -17.41 2.96
C PRO A 168 -17.34 -18.24 1.68
N ALA A 169 -18.23 -19.21 1.48
CA ALA A 169 -18.30 -19.96 0.25
C ALA A 169 -18.46 -19.03 -0.97
N GLY A 170 -17.69 -19.28 -2.02
CA GLY A 170 -17.66 -18.45 -3.24
C GLY A 170 -16.71 -17.26 -3.20
N ARG A 171 -16.03 -16.98 -2.09
CA ARG A 171 -14.93 -16.01 -2.09
C ARG A 171 -13.65 -16.69 -2.55
N TYR A 172 -13.13 -16.23 -3.67
CA TYR A 172 -11.84 -16.72 -4.16
C TYR A 172 -10.68 -16.20 -3.32
N MET A 173 -9.81 -17.10 -2.90
CA MET A 173 -8.57 -16.79 -2.20
C MET A 173 -7.38 -17.32 -3.00
N LEU A 174 -6.34 -16.50 -3.12
CA LEU A 174 -5.10 -16.91 -3.75
C LEU A 174 -4.48 -18.08 -2.97
N ASP A 175 -3.94 -19.06 -3.69
CA ASP A 175 -3.05 -20.02 -3.04
C ASP A 175 -1.80 -19.31 -2.49
N SER A 176 -1.16 -19.91 -1.50
CA SER A 176 -0.03 -19.28 -0.80
C SER A 176 1.16 -19.01 -1.71
N GLU A 177 1.43 -19.88 -2.69
CA GLU A 177 2.56 -19.73 -3.61
C GLU A 177 2.34 -18.54 -4.55
N LEU A 178 1.12 -18.41 -5.09
CA LEU A 178 0.76 -17.28 -5.95
C LEU A 178 0.78 -15.97 -5.17
N LEU A 179 0.26 -15.98 -3.94
CA LEU A 179 0.29 -14.81 -3.07
C LEU A 179 1.72 -14.36 -2.78
N PHE A 180 2.61 -15.27 -2.38
CA PHE A 180 4.01 -14.93 -2.11
C PHE A 180 4.74 -14.46 -3.36
N TYR A 181 4.49 -15.09 -4.51
CA TYR A 181 5.03 -14.61 -5.77
C TYR A 181 4.63 -13.15 -6.06
N LEU A 182 3.35 -12.80 -5.95
CA LEU A 182 2.87 -11.44 -6.21
C LEU A 182 3.41 -10.43 -5.19
N LEU A 183 3.48 -10.82 -3.91
CA LEU A 183 4.07 -9.98 -2.86
C LEU A 183 5.55 -9.69 -3.15
N GLU A 184 6.31 -10.70 -3.54
CA GLU A 184 7.73 -10.55 -3.90
C GLU A 184 7.89 -9.59 -5.08
N ARG A 185 7.11 -9.78 -6.16
CA ARG A 185 7.17 -8.90 -7.34
C ARG A 185 6.83 -7.46 -7.01
N VAL A 186 5.87 -7.21 -6.11
CA VAL A 186 5.45 -5.85 -5.75
C VAL A 186 6.42 -5.19 -4.75
N ILE A 187 6.89 -5.92 -3.74
CA ILE A 187 7.76 -5.37 -2.70
C ILE A 187 9.15 -5.05 -3.22
N PHE A 188 9.74 -5.96 -4.02
CA PHE A 188 11.09 -5.79 -4.54
C PHE A 188 11.15 -5.04 -5.88
N HIS A 189 9.99 -4.63 -6.42
CA HIS A 189 9.98 -3.76 -7.59
C HIS A 189 10.66 -2.43 -7.29
N ASP A 190 11.67 -2.09 -8.07
CA ASP A 190 12.31 -0.78 -8.00
C ASP A 190 11.52 0.23 -8.86
N ALA A 191 10.65 1.00 -8.20
CA ALA A 191 9.80 1.99 -8.86
C ALA A 191 10.59 3.16 -9.45
N THR A 192 11.86 3.34 -9.06
CA THR A 192 12.74 4.39 -9.61
C THR A 192 13.35 4.00 -10.93
N GLN A 193 13.51 2.70 -11.15
CA GLN A 193 14.12 2.16 -12.35
C GLN A 193 13.22 2.42 -13.56
N ASN A 194 13.76 3.14 -14.53
CA ASN A 194 13.06 3.38 -15.80
C ASN A 194 11.67 4.07 -15.67
N CYS A 195 11.42 4.82 -14.59
CA CYS A 195 10.15 5.53 -14.37
C CYS A 195 10.00 6.73 -15.34
N ILE A 196 8.73 7.15 -15.52
CA ILE A 196 8.40 8.34 -16.31
C ILE A 196 8.29 9.52 -15.34
N VAL A 197 9.33 10.38 -15.30
CA VAL A 197 9.31 11.58 -14.46
C VAL A 197 8.48 12.68 -15.12
N ARG A 198 7.50 13.23 -14.40
CA ARG A 198 6.65 14.35 -14.82
C ARG A 198 6.92 15.60 -13.99
N GLY A 199 6.69 16.74 -14.59
CA GLY A 199 6.89 18.05 -13.97
C GLY A 199 8.12 18.77 -14.50
N SER A 200 8.24 20.07 -14.21
CA SER A 200 9.36 20.88 -14.67
C SER A 200 10.60 20.66 -13.81
N ARG A 201 11.80 20.81 -14.40
CA ARG A 201 13.07 20.72 -13.64
C ARG A 201 13.15 21.70 -12.47
N LYS A 202 12.52 22.88 -12.59
CA LYS A 202 12.47 23.89 -11.52
C LYS A 202 11.75 23.37 -10.27
N VAL A 203 10.66 22.59 -10.42
CA VAL A 203 9.90 22.05 -9.31
C VAL A 203 10.70 20.99 -8.55
N TRP A 204 11.54 20.23 -9.28
CA TRP A 204 12.40 19.19 -8.72
C TRP A 204 13.69 19.75 -8.08
N ALA A 205 14.19 20.91 -8.53
CA ALA A 205 15.47 21.47 -8.09
C ALA A 205 15.55 21.69 -6.57
N ASP A 206 14.43 22.08 -5.94
CA ASP A 206 14.36 22.36 -4.51
C ASP A 206 13.82 21.17 -3.68
N PHE A 207 13.71 19.98 -4.29
CA PHE A 207 13.21 18.81 -3.58
C PHE A 207 14.33 18.12 -2.80
N PRO A 208 14.19 17.94 -1.46
CA PRO A 208 15.28 17.42 -0.65
C PRO A 208 15.59 15.94 -1.00
N PRO A 209 16.86 15.57 -1.21
CA PRO A 209 17.26 14.18 -1.45
C PRO A 209 16.79 13.20 -0.36
N SER A 210 16.78 13.65 0.90
CA SER A 210 16.31 12.85 2.04
C SER A 210 14.81 12.49 2.02
N LYS A 211 14.05 13.12 1.12
CA LYS A 211 12.60 12.85 0.92
C LYS A 211 12.32 12.20 -0.44
N SER A 212 13.34 11.64 -1.09
CA SER A 212 13.23 11.06 -2.42
C SER A 212 13.58 9.58 -2.42
N LEU A 213 12.76 8.77 -3.07
CA LEU A 213 13.01 7.35 -3.26
C LEU A 213 14.24 7.08 -4.14
N PHE A 214 14.60 8.02 -5.03
CA PHE A 214 15.82 7.93 -5.85
C PHE A 214 17.10 7.93 -5.01
N HIS A 215 17.03 8.39 -3.77
CA HIS A 215 18.16 8.48 -2.83
C HIS A 215 18.00 7.54 -1.63
N ALA A 216 17.02 6.64 -1.65
CA ALA A 216 16.86 5.63 -0.61
C ALA A 216 18.06 4.69 -0.58
N ALA A 217 18.36 4.14 0.59
CA ALA A 217 19.41 3.13 0.72
C ALA A 217 19.07 1.87 -0.11
N PRO A 218 20.07 1.09 -0.53
CA PRO A 218 19.84 -0.17 -1.23
C PRO A 218 18.85 -1.06 -0.46
N ASP A 219 17.95 -1.71 -1.18
CA ASP A 219 16.87 -2.56 -0.63
C ASP A 219 15.87 -1.84 0.31
N CYS A 220 15.96 -0.52 0.45
CA CYS A 220 15.04 0.30 1.23
C CYS A 220 14.06 1.07 0.35
N GLY A 221 12.96 1.44 0.97
CA GLY A 221 11.97 2.37 0.43
C GLY A 221 10.78 1.71 -0.25
N LEU A 222 9.61 2.26 0.07
CA LEU A 222 8.35 1.94 -0.62
C LEU A 222 7.87 3.16 -1.41
N PRO A 223 7.37 2.96 -2.64
CA PRO A 223 6.84 4.05 -3.46
C PRO A 223 5.56 4.62 -2.84
N ILE A 224 5.55 5.93 -2.59
CA ILE A 224 4.34 6.63 -2.14
C ILE A 224 3.37 6.77 -3.33
N GLY A 225 2.11 6.37 -3.14
CA GLY A 225 1.06 6.49 -4.14
C GLY A 225 0.39 5.16 -4.53
N ASN A 226 0.89 4.04 -4.02
CA ASN A 226 0.34 2.71 -4.24
C ASN A 226 -0.45 2.21 -3.02
N LEU A 227 -1.53 1.48 -3.27
CA LEU A 227 -2.43 0.98 -2.22
C LEU A 227 -1.71 0.01 -1.27
N THR A 228 -0.88 -0.88 -1.81
CA THR A 228 -0.11 -1.84 -1.00
C THR A 228 0.93 -1.16 -0.13
N SER A 229 1.57 -0.07 -0.60
CA SER A 229 2.55 0.66 0.21
C SER A 229 1.95 1.22 1.49
N GLN A 230 0.68 1.64 1.45
CA GLN A 230 -0.04 2.11 2.63
C GLN A 230 -0.27 0.99 3.64
N LEU A 231 -0.72 -0.18 3.19
CA LEU A 231 -0.91 -1.35 4.04
C LEU A 231 0.43 -1.85 4.60
N PHE A 232 1.45 -1.95 3.74
CA PHE A 232 2.77 -2.42 4.12
C PHE A 232 3.44 -1.52 5.16
N SER A 233 3.24 -0.21 5.07
CA SER A 233 3.75 0.72 6.08
C SER A 233 3.10 0.48 7.44
N ASN A 234 1.80 0.24 7.50
CA ASN A 234 1.13 -0.09 8.76
C ASN A 234 1.62 -1.43 9.33
N ILE A 235 1.78 -2.46 8.48
CA ILE A 235 2.30 -3.77 8.91
C ILE A 235 3.73 -3.64 9.45
N TYR A 236 4.57 -2.81 8.82
CA TYR A 236 5.94 -2.58 9.26
C TYR A 236 6.02 -1.92 10.62
N MET A 237 5.12 -0.97 10.91
CA MET A 237 5.05 -0.27 12.20
C MET A 237 4.31 -1.05 13.29
N ASP A 238 3.47 -2.01 12.95
CA ASP A 238 2.60 -2.70 13.90
C ASP A 238 3.35 -3.26 15.13
N ARG A 239 4.54 -3.82 14.93
CA ARG A 239 5.35 -4.31 16.05
C ARG A 239 5.81 -3.21 17.00
N PHE A 240 6.11 -2.03 16.45
CA PHE A 240 6.47 -0.87 17.26
C PHE A 240 5.23 -0.34 18.00
N ASP A 241 4.10 -0.24 17.31
CA ASP A 241 2.84 0.18 17.92
C ASP A 241 2.39 -0.74 19.05
N GLN A 242 2.57 -2.07 18.89
CA GLN A 242 2.27 -3.06 19.93
C GLN A 242 3.22 -2.97 21.14
N TRP A 243 4.45 -2.51 20.95
CA TRP A 243 5.44 -2.39 22.03
C TRP A 243 5.26 -1.12 22.84
N MET A 244 4.80 -0.02 22.23
CA MET A 244 4.57 1.28 22.91
C MET A 244 3.37 1.23 23.84
#